data_f9185f63b0ac8b70bb43ea036f94b8d4
#
_entry.id   f9185f63b0ac8b70bb43ea036f94b8d4
#
_cell.length_a   1.000
_cell.length_b   1.000
_cell.length_c   1.000
_cell.angle_alpha   90.00
_cell.angle_beta   90.00
_cell.angle_gamma   90.00
#
_symmetry.space_group_name_H-M   'P 1'
#
loop_
_entity.id
_entity.type
_entity.pdbx_description
1 polymer ?
#
loop_
_entity_poly.entity_id
_entity_poly.type
_entity_poly.pdbx_seq_one_letter_code
_entity_poly.pdbx_strand_id
1 'polypeptide(L)'
;MLGDAAFVALDADLALGFYTAALKATDGSLALRLRARIGLARNANGRSLATLDALKALDGMPNIFIGEGIATWMKTLPFMEDEKFLALVDKHAGLLPLANWHWNLNTVLWALRQARNVAGDFVELGVFKGHTTLFTAEYLGFADWDRRWFLYDTFDGIPDDQVDDGWAEKNVMAYRGTFSFEEVRDRFAEFPNIEVIKGRVPEILETRCPERIAFLHVDMNNAQAEIAALDALYDRLSPGGVIVFDDYGWDVSRRQFDSENAWFAARGMQILPLPTGQGLFIKPA
;
A
#
# COMPACT_ATOMS: atom_id res chain seq x y z
N MET A 1 26.48 14.02 -5.54
CA MET A 1 27.17 15.05 -6.39
C MET A 1 26.65 15.08 -7.81
N LEU A 2 26.92 14.09 -8.70
CA LEU A 2 26.39 14.13 -10.09
C LEU A 2 24.85 14.07 -10.14
N GLY A 3 24.23 13.23 -9.31
CA GLY A 3 22.77 13.17 -9.20
C GLY A 3 22.15 14.47 -8.71
N ASP A 4 22.81 15.15 -7.77
CA ASP A 4 22.36 16.45 -7.26
C ASP A 4 22.47 17.55 -8.31
N ALA A 5 23.53 17.55 -9.11
CA ALA A 5 23.68 18.50 -10.21
C ALA A 5 22.60 18.30 -11.29
N ALA A 6 22.30 17.05 -11.65
CA ALA A 6 21.22 16.72 -12.56
C ALA A 6 19.85 17.11 -12.01
N PHE A 7 19.62 16.88 -10.72
CA PHE A 7 18.37 17.23 -10.05
C PHE A 7 18.16 18.75 -9.99
N VAL A 8 19.21 19.51 -9.69
CA VAL A 8 19.19 20.99 -9.74
C VAL A 8 18.92 21.51 -11.15
N ALA A 9 19.40 20.79 -12.16
CA ALA A 9 19.11 21.11 -13.56
C ALA A 9 17.71 20.68 -14.03
N LEU A 10 16.87 20.16 -13.14
CA LEU A 10 15.50 19.65 -13.43
C LEU A 10 15.48 18.39 -14.32
N ASP A 11 16.58 17.68 -14.42
CA ASP A 11 16.64 16.37 -15.09
C ASP A 11 16.46 15.25 -14.08
N ALA A 12 15.20 14.94 -13.76
CA ALA A 12 14.86 13.94 -12.77
C ALA A 12 15.28 12.52 -13.17
N ASP A 13 15.23 12.19 -14.47
CA ASP A 13 15.61 10.86 -14.98
C ASP A 13 17.12 10.65 -14.88
N LEU A 14 17.90 11.66 -15.25
CA LEU A 14 19.35 11.62 -15.12
C LEU A 14 19.77 11.59 -13.64
N ALA A 15 19.13 12.38 -12.79
CA ALA A 15 19.35 12.36 -11.35
C ALA A 15 19.05 10.98 -10.75
N LEU A 16 17.92 10.38 -11.13
CA LEU A 16 17.53 9.04 -10.71
C LEU A 16 18.58 7.99 -11.11
N GLY A 17 19.11 8.07 -12.33
CA GLY A 17 20.18 7.19 -12.82
C GLY A 17 21.43 7.28 -11.95
N PHE A 18 21.90 8.49 -11.62
CA PHE A 18 23.08 8.70 -10.78
C PHE A 18 22.86 8.23 -9.33
N TYR A 19 21.69 8.54 -8.73
CA TYR A 19 21.39 8.12 -7.36
C TYR A 19 21.27 6.59 -7.26
N THR A 20 20.64 5.95 -8.24
CA THR A 20 20.51 4.48 -8.27
C THR A 20 21.86 3.80 -8.45
N ALA A 21 22.73 4.31 -9.30
CA ALA A 21 24.09 3.80 -9.46
C ALA A 21 24.92 3.96 -8.17
N ALA A 22 24.81 5.10 -7.50
CA ALA A 22 25.49 5.34 -6.23
C ALA A 22 24.98 4.43 -5.11
N LEU A 23 23.67 4.16 -5.06
CA LEU A 23 23.08 3.28 -4.06
C LEU A 23 23.64 1.86 -4.13
N LYS A 24 23.89 1.32 -5.33
CA LYS A 24 24.48 -0.01 -5.52
C LYS A 24 25.90 -0.15 -4.97
N ALA A 25 26.59 0.96 -4.78
CA ALA A 25 27.99 0.99 -4.32
C ALA A 25 28.14 1.45 -2.85
N THR A 26 27.04 1.53 -2.10
CA THR A 26 27.04 2.22 -0.80
C THR A 26 26.17 1.49 0.20
N ASP A 27 26.55 1.57 1.49
CA ASP A 27 25.83 1.03 2.64
C ASP A 27 25.52 2.09 3.72
N GLY A 28 24.78 1.70 4.76
CA GLY A 28 24.53 2.51 5.95
C GLY A 28 23.78 3.81 5.72
N SER A 29 24.14 4.86 6.44
CA SER A 29 23.42 6.14 6.45
C SER A 29 23.42 6.87 5.11
N LEU A 30 24.44 6.65 4.28
CA LEU A 30 24.51 7.21 2.93
C LEU A 30 23.52 6.50 2.01
N ALA A 31 23.33 5.18 2.15
CA ALA A 31 22.32 4.45 1.40
C ALA A 31 20.90 4.98 1.69
N LEU A 32 20.58 5.28 2.94
CA LEU A 32 19.31 5.91 3.32
C LEU A 32 19.07 7.25 2.63
N ARG A 33 20.09 8.12 2.62
CA ARG A 33 20.02 9.41 1.94
C ARG A 33 19.82 9.25 0.43
N LEU A 34 20.49 8.28 -0.18
CA LEU A 34 20.35 8.01 -1.60
C LEU A 34 18.96 7.45 -1.94
N ARG A 35 18.37 6.58 -1.11
CA ARG A 35 16.98 6.11 -1.28
C ARG A 35 15.99 7.27 -1.19
N ALA A 36 16.14 8.17 -0.22
CA ALA A 36 15.34 9.38 -0.12
C ALA A 36 15.43 10.22 -1.39
N ARG A 37 16.64 10.47 -1.92
CA ARG A 37 16.87 11.24 -3.16
C ARG A 37 16.31 10.55 -4.40
N ILE A 38 16.37 9.22 -4.47
CA ILE A 38 15.72 8.44 -5.54
C ILE A 38 14.21 8.66 -5.51
N GLY A 39 13.60 8.59 -4.33
CA GLY A 39 12.18 8.87 -4.16
C GLY A 39 11.80 10.28 -4.60
N LEU A 40 12.62 11.27 -4.24
CA LEU A 40 12.44 12.65 -4.68
C LEU A 40 12.52 12.81 -6.19
N ALA A 41 13.54 12.24 -6.81
CA ALA A 41 13.72 12.31 -8.26
C ALA A 41 12.56 11.67 -9.01
N ARG A 42 12.07 10.52 -8.53
CA ARG A 42 10.89 9.84 -9.11
C ARG A 42 9.60 10.65 -8.97
N ASN A 43 9.43 11.39 -7.87
CA ASN A 43 8.25 12.22 -7.62
C ASN A 43 8.35 13.63 -8.21
N ALA A 44 9.53 14.06 -8.64
CA ALA A 44 9.78 15.43 -9.15
C ALA A 44 9.36 15.62 -10.61
N ASN A 45 9.08 14.54 -11.36
CA ASN A 45 8.65 14.64 -12.76
C ASN A 45 7.41 15.55 -12.89
N GLY A 46 7.62 16.78 -13.41
CA GLY A 46 6.57 17.77 -13.66
C GLY A 46 6.23 18.70 -12.49
N ARG A 47 6.98 18.71 -11.37
CA ARG A 47 6.71 19.58 -10.21
C ARG A 47 7.65 20.79 -10.12
N SER A 48 7.12 21.88 -9.54
CA SER A 48 7.71 23.23 -9.52
C SER A 48 9.03 23.36 -8.74
N LEU A 49 9.81 24.42 -9.06
CA LEU A 49 11.02 24.85 -8.34
C LEU A 49 10.84 24.95 -6.81
N ALA A 50 9.65 25.29 -6.31
CA ALA A 50 9.36 25.36 -4.88
C ALA A 50 9.55 24.00 -4.17
N THR A 51 9.24 22.89 -4.85
CA THR A 51 9.51 21.54 -4.32
C THR A 51 11.00 21.30 -4.16
N LEU A 52 11.81 21.71 -5.15
CA LEU A 52 13.27 21.53 -5.12
C LEU A 52 13.93 22.34 -3.99
N ASP A 53 13.45 23.55 -3.70
CA ASP A 53 14.00 24.38 -2.64
C ASP A 53 13.64 23.82 -1.26
N ALA A 54 12.42 23.27 -1.10
CA ALA A 54 12.04 22.55 0.11
C ALA A 54 12.92 21.31 0.33
N LEU A 55 13.28 20.61 -0.75
CA LEU A 55 14.14 19.43 -0.72
C LEU A 55 15.60 19.77 -0.38
N LYS A 56 16.11 20.88 -0.88
CA LYS A 56 17.45 21.39 -0.51
C LYS A 56 17.53 21.73 0.98
N ALA A 57 16.46 22.28 1.55
CA ALA A 57 16.39 22.59 2.99
C ALA A 57 16.49 21.33 3.87
N LEU A 58 16.15 20.16 3.34
CA LEU A 58 16.28 18.88 4.03
C LEU A 58 17.66 18.22 3.82
N ASP A 59 18.47 18.74 2.92
CA ASP A 59 19.81 18.20 2.66
C ASP A 59 20.70 18.38 3.92
N GLY A 60 21.30 17.27 4.35
CA GLY A 60 22.08 17.24 5.59
C GLY A 60 21.29 16.91 6.87
N MET A 61 19.98 16.86 6.83
CA MET A 61 19.19 16.37 7.96
C MET A 61 19.35 14.86 8.15
N PRO A 62 19.50 14.35 9.38
CA PRO A 62 19.59 12.92 9.62
C PRO A 62 18.23 12.25 9.47
N ASN A 63 18.25 10.97 9.03
CA ASN A 63 17.07 10.10 8.93
C ASN A 63 15.91 10.72 8.13
N ILE A 64 16.23 11.22 6.94
CA ILE A 64 15.22 11.75 6.03
C ILE A 64 14.47 10.59 5.37
N PHE A 65 13.14 10.64 5.43
CA PHE A 65 12.25 9.82 4.59
C PHE A 65 11.34 10.75 3.78
N ILE A 66 11.23 10.49 2.50
CA ILE A 66 10.31 11.18 1.60
C ILE A 66 9.67 10.13 0.68
N GLY A 67 8.38 9.99 0.77
CA GLY A 67 7.57 9.04 0.03
C GLY A 67 6.11 9.14 0.46
N GLU A 68 5.19 8.61 -0.32
CA GLU A 68 3.77 8.45 0.07
C GLU A 68 3.12 9.78 0.52
N GLY A 69 3.49 10.91 -0.09
CA GLY A 69 3.01 12.23 0.34
C GLY A 69 3.59 12.73 1.67
N ILE A 70 4.55 12.00 2.29
CA ILE A 70 5.16 12.33 3.57
C ILE A 70 6.60 12.80 3.36
N ALA A 71 6.98 13.84 4.09
CA ALA A 71 8.38 14.19 4.32
C ALA A 71 8.64 14.22 5.82
N THR A 72 9.61 13.45 6.31
CA THR A 72 9.98 13.43 7.73
C THR A 72 11.49 13.36 7.89
N TRP A 73 12.00 13.87 9.00
CA TRP A 73 13.41 13.88 9.37
C TRP A 73 13.57 13.70 10.87
N MET A 74 14.76 13.32 11.31
CA MET A 74 15.09 13.11 12.73
C MET A 74 14.16 12.11 13.42
N LYS A 75 13.61 11.16 12.66
CA LYS A 75 12.78 10.06 13.19
C LYS A 75 13.55 8.75 13.09
N THR A 76 13.38 7.88 14.06
CA THR A 76 13.77 6.48 13.92
C THR A 76 12.73 5.77 13.09
N LEU A 77 13.14 5.20 11.99
CA LEU A 77 12.29 4.45 11.06
C LEU A 77 12.82 3.02 10.96
N PRO A 78 12.37 2.09 11.83
CA PRO A 78 12.94 0.75 11.93
C PRO A 78 12.91 -0.03 10.61
N PHE A 79 11.90 0.17 9.77
CA PHE A 79 11.81 -0.46 8.45
C PHE A 79 12.90 0.03 7.47
N MET A 80 13.48 1.21 7.71
CA MET A 80 14.61 1.72 6.90
C MET A 80 15.96 1.15 7.35
N GLU A 81 15.99 0.47 8.49
CA GLU A 81 17.17 -0.23 9.03
C GLU A 81 17.05 -1.76 8.87
N ASP A 82 15.90 -2.25 8.42
CA ASP A 82 15.62 -3.67 8.21
C ASP A 82 16.11 -4.13 6.83
N GLU A 83 17.23 -4.84 6.80
CA GLU A 83 17.86 -5.31 5.56
C GLU A 83 16.94 -6.25 4.76
N LYS A 84 16.16 -7.12 5.44
CA LYS A 84 15.20 -8.00 4.77
C LYS A 84 14.09 -7.21 4.10
N PHE A 85 13.56 -6.21 4.81
CA PHE A 85 12.53 -5.33 4.29
C PHE A 85 13.01 -4.60 3.04
N LEU A 86 14.18 -3.96 3.12
CA LEU A 86 14.75 -3.20 2.01
C LEU A 86 15.11 -4.08 0.80
N ALA A 87 15.63 -5.28 1.03
CA ALA A 87 15.90 -6.23 -0.03
C ALA A 87 14.64 -6.67 -0.79
N LEU A 88 13.53 -6.86 -0.07
CA LEU A 88 12.24 -7.20 -0.69
C LEU A 88 11.61 -6.00 -1.43
N VAL A 89 11.76 -4.78 -0.91
CA VAL A 89 11.34 -3.57 -1.65
C VAL A 89 12.09 -3.47 -2.97
N ASP A 90 13.40 -3.70 -2.97
CA ASP A 90 14.22 -3.69 -4.20
C ASP A 90 13.82 -4.83 -5.15
N LYS A 91 13.58 -6.03 -4.62
CA LYS A 91 13.14 -7.21 -5.38
C LYS A 91 11.82 -6.93 -6.12
N HIS A 92 10.87 -6.29 -5.46
CA HIS A 92 9.53 -6.05 -5.97
C HIS A 92 9.31 -4.63 -6.53
N ALA A 93 10.38 -3.84 -6.73
CA ALA A 93 10.29 -2.44 -7.16
C ALA A 93 9.49 -2.23 -8.47
N GLY A 94 9.49 -3.23 -9.36
CA GLY A 94 8.70 -3.17 -10.62
C GLY A 94 7.19 -3.38 -10.45
N LEU A 95 6.76 -3.86 -9.28
CA LEU A 95 5.34 -4.06 -8.96
C LEU A 95 4.77 -2.92 -8.12
N LEU A 96 5.60 -2.21 -7.37
CA LEU A 96 5.16 -1.15 -6.47
C LEU A 96 4.58 0.04 -7.25
N PRO A 97 3.44 0.59 -6.81
CA PRO A 97 2.74 1.68 -7.51
C PRO A 97 3.54 2.98 -7.47
N LEU A 98 4.27 3.23 -6.40
CA LEU A 98 5.07 4.43 -6.17
C LEU A 98 6.45 4.09 -5.64
N ALA A 99 7.41 4.95 -5.91
CA ALA A 99 8.70 4.90 -5.25
C ALA A 99 8.55 5.20 -3.75
N ASN A 100 9.34 4.50 -2.94
CA ASN A 100 9.33 4.66 -1.48
C ASN A 100 7.99 4.33 -0.82
N TRP A 101 7.34 3.28 -1.23
CA TRP A 101 6.10 2.70 -0.65
C TRP A 101 6.39 1.94 0.66
N HIS A 102 7.36 2.42 1.44
CA HIS A 102 7.92 1.70 2.59
C HIS A 102 7.03 1.78 3.82
N TRP A 103 6.48 2.96 4.08
CA TRP A 103 5.68 3.17 5.29
C TRP A 103 4.32 2.48 5.17
N ASN A 104 3.71 2.54 3.99
CA ASN A 104 2.49 1.79 3.67
C ASN A 104 2.71 0.29 3.92
N LEU A 105 3.73 -0.32 3.31
CA LEU A 105 4.07 -1.72 3.52
C LEU A 105 4.36 -2.06 4.98
N ASN A 106 5.05 -1.17 5.71
CA ASN A 106 5.30 -1.37 7.14
C ASN A 106 4.01 -1.34 7.98
N THR A 107 3.04 -0.50 7.62
CA THR A 107 1.72 -0.46 8.27
C THR A 107 1.00 -1.81 8.09
N VAL A 108 0.96 -2.31 6.85
CA VAL A 108 0.34 -3.61 6.56
C VAL A 108 1.07 -4.75 7.28
N LEU A 109 2.40 -4.76 7.30
CA LEU A 109 3.19 -5.74 8.07
C LEU A 109 2.88 -5.69 9.57
N TRP A 110 2.75 -4.48 10.13
CA TRP A 110 2.38 -4.32 11.54
C TRP A 110 0.99 -4.91 11.79
N ALA A 111 0.02 -4.59 10.95
CA ALA A 111 -1.36 -5.08 11.07
C ALA A 111 -1.44 -6.61 10.98
N LEU A 112 -0.72 -7.23 10.04
CA LEU A 112 -0.64 -8.68 9.90
C LEU A 112 -0.01 -9.35 11.13
N ARG A 113 1.03 -8.75 11.72
CA ARG A 113 1.65 -9.24 12.96
C ARG A 113 0.68 -9.16 14.14
N GLN A 114 -0.11 -8.09 14.27
CA GLN A 114 -1.16 -7.99 15.28
C GLN A 114 -2.23 -9.07 15.07
N ALA A 115 -2.71 -9.22 13.85
CA ALA A 115 -3.74 -10.18 13.48
C ALA A 115 -3.27 -11.65 13.60
N ARG A 116 -1.96 -11.92 13.68
CA ARG A 116 -1.40 -13.28 13.78
C ARG A 116 -2.00 -14.09 14.93
N ASN A 117 -2.28 -13.47 16.05
CA ASN A 117 -2.81 -14.13 17.25
C ASN A 117 -4.34 -14.01 17.38
N VAL A 118 -5.00 -13.39 16.41
CA VAL A 118 -6.46 -13.26 16.36
C VAL A 118 -7.04 -14.44 15.57
N ALA A 119 -8.15 -15.01 15.99
CA ALA A 119 -8.78 -16.12 15.28
C ALA A 119 -9.38 -15.65 13.94
N GLY A 120 -9.12 -16.40 12.86
CA GLY A 120 -9.67 -16.13 11.53
C GLY A 120 -8.61 -16.02 10.45
N ASP A 121 -9.05 -15.97 9.22
CA ASP A 121 -8.24 -15.88 8.03
C ASP A 121 -7.99 -14.41 7.63
N PHE A 122 -7.21 -14.20 6.60
CA PHE A 122 -6.88 -12.90 6.07
C PHE A 122 -7.62 -12.64 4.75
N VAL A 123 -8.00 -11.40 4.54
CA VAL A 123 -8.74 -10.95 3.36
C VAL A 123 -8.09 -9.68 2.80
N GLU A 124 -7.94 -9.61 1.50
CA GLU A 124 -7.62 -8.41 0.75
C GLU A 124 -8.67 -8.19 -0.33
N LEU A 125 -9.18 -6.97 -0.40
CA LEU A 125 -10.18 -6.52 -1.37
C LEU A 125 -9.55 -5.44 -2.26
N GLY A 126 -9.40 -5.72 -3.55
CA GLY A 126 -8.57 -4.95 -4.45
C GLY A 126 -7.12 -5.42 -4.37
N VAL A 127 -6.71 -6.21 -5.33
CA VAL A 127 -5.40 -6.90 -5.33
C VAL A 127 -4.44 -6.26 -6.32
N PHE A 128 -4.99 -5.69 -7.39
CA PHE A 128 -4.23 -5.16 -8.50
C PHE A 128 -3.16 -6.15 -8.97
N LYS A 129 -1.87 -5.79 -8.89
CA LYS A 129 -0.74 -6.67 -9.24
C LYS A 129 -0.31 -7.61 -8.11
N GLY A 130 -0.95 -7.56 -6.95
CA GLY A 130 -0.64 -8.39 -5.79
C GLY A 130 0.63 -7.97 -5.04
N HIS A 131 1.11 -6.73 -5.23
CA HIS A 131 2.40 -6.28 -4.69
C HIS A 131 2.43 -6.26 -3.15
N THR A 132 1.36 -5.76 -2.51
CA THR A 132 1.27 -5.64 -1.04
C THR A 132 1.27 -7.00 -0.38
N THR A 133 0.41 -7.90 -0.84
CA THR A 133 0.35 -9.27 -0.32
C THR A 133 1.61 -10.06 -0.63
N LEU A 134 2.17 -9.98 -1.85
CA LEU A 134 3.38 -10.71 -2.20
C LEU A 134 4.56 -10.30 -1.31
N PHE A 135 4.80 -8.99 -1.19
CA PHE A 135 5.84 -8.44 -0.33
C PHE A 135 5.70 -8.91 1.12
N THR A 136 4.50 -8.77 1.68
CA THR A 136 4.25 -9.06 3.10
C THR A 136 4.25 -10.57 3.38
N ALA A 137 3.75 -11.39 2.45
CA ALA A 137 3.78 -12.84 2.55
C ALA A 137 5.24 -13.38 2.54
N GLU A 138 6.09 -12.89 1.64
CA GLU A 138 7.51 -13.25 1.60
C GLU A 138 8.23 -12.76 2.87
N TYR A 139 7.95 -11.54 3.30
CA TYR A 139 8.56 -10.98 4.49
C TYR A 139 8.24 -11.80 5.75
N LEU A 140 7.00 -12.24 5.90
CA LEU A 140 6.51 -12.98 7.07
C LEU A 140 6.73 -14.48 6.99
N GLY A 141 7.10 -15.05 5.83
CA GLY A 141 7.13 -16.49 5.60
C GLY A 141 5.71 -17.08 5.70
N PHE A 142 4.74 -16.44 5.06
CA PHE A 142 3.32 -16.76 5.23
C PHE A 142 2.95 -18.17 4.76
N ALA A 143 3.71 -18.75 3.85
CA ALA A 143 3.50 -20.14 3.39
C ALA A 143 3.50 -21.16 4.55
N ASP A 144 4.21 -20.87 5.64
CA ASP A 144 4.32 -21.75 6.82
C ASP A 144 3.25 -21.45 7.89
N TRP A 145 2.33 -20.53 7.64
CA TRP A 145 1.29 -20.19 8.59
C TRP A 145 0.07 -21.09 8.43
N ASP A 146 -0.49 -21.55 9.54
CA ASP A 146 -1.77 -22.28 9.56
C ASP A 146 -2.95 -21.30 9.44
N ARG A 147 -2.99 -20.58 8.32
CA ARG A 147 -4.00 -19.59 7.97
C ARG A 147 -4.12 -19.48 6.47
N ARG A 148 -5.29 -19.05 6.00
CA ARG A 148 -5.52 -18.74 4.59
C ARG A 148 -5.55 -17.22 4.39
N TRP A 149 -5.20 -16.80 3.17
CA TRP A 149 -5.35 -15.43 2.74
C TRP A 149 -6.14 -15.39 1.43
N PHE A 150 -7.28 -14.73 1.45
CA PHE A 150 -8.20 -14.62 0.32
C PHE A 150 -8.03 -13.26 -0.34
N LEU A 151 -7.68 -13.25 -1.62
CA LEU A 151 -7.39 -12.07 -2.42
C LEU A 151 -8.47 -11.90 -3.48
N TYR A 152 -9.30 -10.87 -3.34
CA TYR A 152 -10.44 -10.63 -4.24
C TYR A 152 -10.18 -9.42 -5.14
N ASP A 153 -10.36 -9.60 -6.44
CA ASP A 153 -10.29 -8.54 -7.43
C ASP A 153 -11.15 -8.90 -8.64
N THR A 154 -11.61 -7.93 -9.38
CA THR A 154 -12.27 -8.13 -10.66
C THR A 154 -11.30 -8.58 -11.74
N PHE A 155 -10.02 -8.18 -11.64
CA PHE A 155 -8.99 -8.33 -12.68
C PHE A 155 -9.43 -7.80 -14.05
N ASP A 156 -10.34 -6.82 -14.02
CA ASP A 156 -10.91 -6.14 -15.19
C ASP A 156 -11.10 -4.63 -14.93
N GLY A 157 -10.46 -4.13 -13.88
CA GLY A 157 -10.59 -2.76 -13.41
C GLY A 157 -11.85 -2.51 -12.56
N ILE A 158 -12.09 -1.26 -12.21
CA ILE A 158 -13.27 -0.86 -11.43
C ILE A 158 -14.51 -0.99 -12.31
N PRO A 159 -15.60 -1.67 -11.86
CA PRO A 159 -16.85 -1.76 -12.59
C PRO A 159 -17.47 -0.37 -12.88
N ASP A 160 -18.01 -0.18 -14.09
CA ASP A 160 -18.49 1.14 -14.54
C ASP A 160 -19.57 1.74 -13.62
N ASP A 161 -20.38 0.91 -12.97
CA ASP A 161 -21.43 1.34 -12.02
C ASP A 161 -20.90 1.55 -10.59
N GLN A 162 -19.63 1.30 -10.35
CA GLN A 162 -18.93 1.54 -9.08
C GLN A 162 -17.88 2.66 -9.18
N VAL A 163 -17.76 3.31 -10.31
CA VAL A 163 -16.82 4.42 -10.50
C VAL A 163 -17.27 5.65 -9.72
N ASP A 164 -16.44 6.13 -8.80
CA ASP A 164 -16.68 7.39 -8.10
C ASP A 164 -16.40 8.61 -9.00
N ASP A 165 -17.19 9.68 -8.88
CA ASP A 165 -17.07 10.87 -9.71
C ASP A 165 -15.68 11.53 -9.62
N GLY A 166 -15.12 11.89 -10.76
CA GLY A 166 -13.95 12.78 -10.92
C GLY A 166 -12.58 12.10 -10.97
N TRP A 167 -12.12 11.41 -9.94
CA TRP A 167 -10.80 10.77 -9.91
C TRP A 167 -10.80 9.42 -10.62
N ALA A 168 -11.85 8.66 -10.42
CA ALA A 168 -11.99 7.32 -10.95
C ALA A 168 -12.05 7.29 -12.48
N GLU A 169 -12.69 8.26 -13.15
CA GLU A 169 -12.70 8.34 -14.62
C GLU A 169 -11.28 8.36 -15.22
N LYS A 170 -10.34 9.04 -14.58
CA LYS A 170 -8.95 9.10 -15.05
C LYS A 170 -8.17 7.82 -14.72
N ASN A 171 -8.49 7.15 -13.62
CA ASN A 171 -7.78 5.98 -13.15
C ASN A 171 -8.38 4.64 -13.59
N VAL A 172 -9.67 4.59 -13.95
CA VAL A 172 -10.27 3.39 -14.55
C VAL A 172 -9.43 2.85 -15.70
N MET A 173 -8.89 3.74 -16.54
CA MET A 173 -8.01 3.36 -17.65
C MET A 173 -6.64 2.85 -17.19
N ALA A 174 -6.18 3.20 -16.00
CA ALA A 174 -4.88 2.75 -15.47
C ALA A 174 -4.93 1.29 -14.97
N TYR A 175 -6.11 0.82 -14.59
CA TYR A 175 -6.29 -0.54 -14.07
C TYR A 175 -6.71 -1.55 -15.16
N ARG A 176 -7.44 -1.13 -16.20
CA ARG A 176 -7.91 -2.02 -17.28
C ARG A 176 -6.78 -2.49 -18.17
N GLY A 177 -6.67 -3.81 -18.33
CA GLY A 177 -5.73 -4.43 -19.30
C GLY A 177 -4.25 -4.29 -18.96
N THR A 178 -3.90 -3.86 -17.74
CA THR A 178 -2.50 -3.74 -17.30
C THR A 178 -1.94 -5.02 -16.69
N PHE A 179 -2.80 -5.97 -16.33
CA PHE A 179 -2.47 -7.27 -15.73
C PHE A 179 -3.65 -8.23 -15.90
N SER A 180 -3.38 -9.54 -15.83
CA SER A 180 -4.41 -10.57 -15.91
C SER A 180 -4.56 -11.32 -14.58
N PHE A 181 -5.71 -11.97 -14.42
CA PHE A 181 -5.95 -12.87 -13.29
C PHE A 181 -4.88 -13.97 -13.21
N GLU A 182 -4.54 -14.56 -14.36
CA GLU A 182 -3.56 -15.64 -14.45
C GLU A 182 -2.18 -15.18 -14.00
N GLU A 183 -1.74 -14.00 -14.44
CA GLU A 183 -0.44 -13.43 -14.02
C GLU A 183 -0.37 -13.20 -12.51
N VAL A 184 -1.44 -12.69 -11.91
CA VAL A 184 -1.47 -12.43 -10.45
C VAL A 184 -1.56 -13.76 -9.70
N ARG A 185 -2.43 -14.68 -10.11
CA ARG A 185 -2.53 -16.02 -9.49
C ARG A 185 -1.18 -16.74 -9.51
N ASP A 186 -0.48 -16.72 -10.63
CA ASP A 186 0.77 -17.46 -10.81
C ASP A 186 1.91 -16.87 -9.94
N ARG A 187 1.85 -15.58 -9.56
CA ARG A 187 2.76 -14.96 -8.58
C ARG A 187 2.67 -15.59 -7.20
N PHE A 188 1.50 -16.12 -6.85
CA PHE A 188 1.27 -16.75 -5.54
C PHE A 188 1.40 -18.28 -5.57
N ALA A 189 1.91 -18.87 -6.65
CA ALA A 189 2.04 -20.32 -6.78
C ALA A 189 2.87 -20.99 -5.67
N GLU A 190 3.82 -20.29 -5.07
CA GLU A 190 4.64 -20.77 -3.96
C GLU A 190 3.93 -20.67 -2.59
N PHE A 191 2.73 -20.09 -2.52
CA PHE A 191 1.96 -19.89 -1.30
C PHE A 191 0.68 -20.75 -1.34
N PRO A 192 0.72 -22.01 -0.85
CA PRO A 192 -0.44 -22.92 -0.96
C PRO A 192 -1.66 -22.46 -0.14
N ASN A 193 -1.46 -21.53 0.78
CA ASN A 193 -2.47 -20.96 1.65
C ASN A 193 -2.92 -19.55 1.23
N ILE A 194 -2.49 -19.04 0.06
CA ILE A 194 -3.01 -17.83 -0.56
C ILE A 194 -3.91 -18.21 -1.74
N GLU A 195 -5.12 -17.67 -1.75
CA GLU A 195 -6.10 -17.94 -2.78
C GLU A 195 -6.48 -16.66 -3.52
N VAL A 196 -6.10 -16.55 -4.78
CA VAL A 196 -6.51 -15.45 -5.67
C VAL A 196 -7.88 -15.76 -6.27
N ILE A 197 -8.84 -14.86 -6.09
CA ILE A 197 -10.24 -15.07 -6.44
C ILE A 197 -10.70 -13.95 -7.36
N LYS A 198 -11.04 -14.33 -8.59
CA LYS A 198 -11.65 -13.39 -9.54
C LYS A 198 -13.14 -13.25 -9.24
N GLY A 199 -13.56 -12.02 -8.96
CA GLY A 199 -14.97 -11.71 -8.72
C GLY A 199 -15.18 -10.27 -8.30
N ARG A 200 -16.42 -9.83 -8.44
CA ARG A 200 -16.85 -8.50 -8.02
C ARG A 200 -17.31 -8.53 -6.55
N VAL A 201 -16.90 -7.54 -5.80
CA VAL A 201 -17.36 -7.29 -4.42
C VAL A 201 -18.59 -6.36 -4.50
N PRO A 202 -19.70 -6.65 -3.76
CA PRO A 202 -19.82 -7.69 -2.72
C PRO A 202 -20.25 -9.08 -3.20
N GLU A 203 -20.67 -9.26 -4.45
CA GLU A 203 -21.35 -10.48 -4.93
C GLU A 203 -20.52 -11.75 -4.71
N ILE A 204 -19.21 -11.70 -4.92
CA ILE A 204 -18.34 -12.86 -4.72
C ILE A 204 -18.27 -13.30 -3.24
N LEU A 205 -18.48 -12.39 -2.31
CA LEU A 205 -18.45 -12.67 -0.87
C LEU A 205 -19.61 -13.53 -0.40
N GLU A 206 -20.72 -13.59 -1.15
CA GLU A 206 -21.86 -14.44 -0.82
C GLU A 206 -21.52 -15.94 -0.90
N THR A 207 -20.61 -16.29 -1.81
CA THR A 207 -20.28 -17.69 -2.13
C THR A 207 -18.88 -18.09 -1.67
N ARG A 208 -17.98 -17.13 -1.56
CA ARG A 208 -16.56 -17.38 -1.23
C ARG A 208 -16.09 -16.35 -0.22
N CYS A 209 -16.25 -16.66 1.06
CA CYS A 209 -15.83 -15.79 2.14
C CYS A 209 -15.43 -16.65 3.35
N PRO A 210 -14.34 -16.33 4.05
CA PRO A 210 -14.00 -17.02 5.28
C PRO A 210 -15.07 -16.78 6.37
N GLU A 211 -15.26 -17.76 7.25
CA GLU A 211 -16.20 -17.65 8.36
C GLU A 211 -15.78 -16.61 9.40
N ARG A 212 -14.46 -16.52 9.60
CA ARG A 212 -13.85 -15.56 10.53
C ARG A 212 -12.68 -14.85 9.84
N ILE A 213 -12.55 -13.57 10.16
CA ILE A 213 -11.51 -12.70 9.60
C ILE A 213 -10.69 -12.15 10.77
N ALA A 214 -9.37 -12.26 10.69
CA ALA A 214 -8.43 -11.64 11.60
C ALA A 214 -7.81 -10.36 11.04
N PHE A 215 -7.68 -10.29 9.70
CA PHE A 215 -7.12 -9.15 8.99
C PHE A 215 -7.94 -8.88 7.72
N LEU A 216 -8.27 -7.62 7.51
CA LEU A 216 -8.96 -7.14 6.32
C LEU A 216 -8.20 -5.94 5.75
N HIS A 217 -7.72 -6.06 4.51
CA HIS A 217 -7.16 -4.98 3.73
C HIS A 217 -8.19 -4.52 2.69
N VAL A 218 -8.51 -3.23 2.68
CA VAL A 218 -9.52 -2.61 1.80
C VAL A 218 -8.81 -1.63 0.89
N ASP A 219 -8.76 -1.95 -0.41
CA ASP A 219 -8.03 -1.20 -1.45
C ASP A 219 -8.77 -1.30 -2.80
N MET A 220 -10.06 -0.95 -2.81
CA MET A 220 -10.90 -1.09 -4.01
C MET A 220 -11.07 0.20 -4.80
N ASN A 221 -10.57 1.30 -4.27
CA ASN A 221 -10.61 2.62 -4.91
C ASN A 221 -12.03 3.11 -5.26
N ASN A 222 -13.06 2.63 -4.52
CA ASN A 222 -14.42 3.14 -4.65
C ASN A 222 -15.26 2.95 -3.38
N ALA A 223 -15.94 4.01 -2.97
CA ALA A 223 -16.70 4.05 -1.72
C ALA A 223 -17.86 3.03 -1.69
N GLN A 224 -18.55 2.81 -2.80
CA GLN A 224 -19.72 1.93 -2.83
C GLN A 224 -19.36 0.48 -2.53
N ALA A 225 -18.31 -0.05 -3.17
CA ALA A 225 -17.87 -1.42 -2.95
C ALA A 225 -17.27 -1.61 -1.56
N GLU A 226 -16.53 -0.62 -1.03
CA GLU A 226 -15.94 -0.68 0.31
C GLU A 226 -16.99 -0.69 1.41
N ILE A 227 -18.04 0.14 1.31
CA ILE A 227 -19.15 0.10 2.26
C ILE A 227 -19.93 -1.22 2.16
N ALA A 228 -20.19 -1.71 0.95
CA ALA A 228 -20.85 -3.00 0.78
C ALA A 228 -19.99 -4.17 1.33
N ALA A 229 -18.67 -4.08 1.20
CA ALA A 229 -17.75 -5.04 1.80
C ALA A 229 -17.78 -4.98 3.34
N LEU A 230 -17.78 -3.78 3.93
CA LEU A 230 -17.91 -3.61 5.37
C LEU A 230 -19.21 -4.22 5.90
N ASP A 231 -20.34 -3.99 5.23
CA ASP A 231 -21.62 -4.58 5.59
C ASP A 231 -21.61 -6.11 5.53
N ALA A 232 -20.90 -6.71 4.58
CA ALA A 232 -20.79 -8.16 4.42
C ALA A 232 -19.80 -8.81 5.38
N LEU A 233 -18.70 -8.11 5.74
CA LEU A 233 -17.54 -8.72 6.41
C LEU A 233 -17.36 -8.32 7.88
N TYR A 234 -17.89 -7.18 8.31
CA TYR A 234 -17.61 -6.66 9.65
C TYR A 234 -18.00 -7.64 10.77
N ASP A 235 -19.14 -8.31 10.63
CA ASP A 235 -19.58 -9.28 11.65
C ASP A 235 -18.68 -10.51 11.70
N ARG A 236 -18.01 -10.86 10.60
CA ARG A 236 -17.03 -11.96 10.51
C ARG A 236 -15.65 -11.55 11.05
N LEU A 237 -15.37 -10.25 11.17
CA LEU A 237 -14.12 -9.78 11.77
C LEU A 237 -14.12 -10.14 13.26
N SER A 238 -13.12 -10.87 13.70
CA SER A 238 -12.98 -11.28 15.09
C SER A 238 -12.66 -10.09 16.01
N PRO A 239 -13.04 -10.10 17.27
CA PRO A 239 -12.53 -9.14 18.25
C PRO A 239 -10.99 -9.12 18.23
N GLY A 240 -10.40 -7.92 18.19
CA GLY A 240 -8.97 -7.71 17.97
C GLY A 240 -8.52 -7.81 16.51
N GLY A 241 -9.41 -8.19 15.59
CA GLY A 241 -9.13 -8.18 14.15
C GLY A 241 -8.86 -6.78 13.63
N VAL A 242 -7.99 -6.69 12.65
CA VAL A 242 -7.45 -5.41 12.14
C VAL A 242 -7.98 -5.16 10.75
N ILE A 243 -8.44 -3.93 10.49
CA ILE A 243 -8.74 -3.43 9.14
C ILE A 243 -7.70 -2.37 8.79
N VAL A 244 -7.15 -2.45 7.59
CA VAL A 244 -6.35 -1.40 6.95
C VAL A 244 -7.10 -0.95 5.70
N PHE A 245 -7.39 0.35 5.62
CA PHE A 245 -7.91 1.03 4.44
C PHE A 245 -6.74 1.71 3.73
N ASP A 246 -6.50 1.41 2.47
CA ASP A 246 -5.30 1.91 1.78
C ASP A 246 -5.42 3.39 1.38
N ASP A 247 -6.58 3.78 0.89
CA ASP A 247 -6.81 5.11 0.32
C ASP A 247 -7.55 6.09 1.24
N TYR A 248 -7.79 5.74 2.49
CA TYR A 248 -8.64 6.46 3.44
C TYR A 248 -8.36 7.97 3.55
N GLY A 249 -7.11 8.35 3.64
CA GLY A 249 -6.69 9.73 3.91
C GLY A 249 -6.18 10.50 2.69
N TRP A 250 -6.27 9.94 1.50
CA TRP A 250 -5.91 10.66 0.28
C TRP A 250 -7.03 11.62 -0.14
N ASP A 251 -6.68 12.89 -0.43
CA ASP A 251 -7.66 13.91 -0.84
C ASP A 251 -8.46 13.51 -2.10
N VAL A 252 -7.81 12.77 -2.98
CA VAL A 252 -8.43 12.22 -4.20
C VAL A 252 -9.49 11.14 -3.91
N SER A 253 -9.43 10.50 -2.75
CA SER A 253 -10.35 9.46 -2.27
C SER A 253 -11.36 10.02 -1.25
N ARG A 254 -11.67 11.29 -1.30
CA ARG A 254 -12.53 11.97 -0.34
C ARG A 254 -13.87 11.28 -0.12
N ARG A 255 -14.46 10.71 -1.16
CA ARG A 255 -15.74 10.00 -1.06
C ARG A 255 -15.64 8.72 -0.24
N GLN A 256 -14.54 7.97 -0.38
CA GLN A 256 -14.24 6.81 0.47
C GLN A 256 -14.15 7.25 1.92
N PHE A 257 -13.31 8.26 2.22
CA PHE A 257 -13.15 8.84 3.55
C PHE A 257 -14.50 9.22 4.20
N ASP A 258 -15.34 9.97 3.49
CA ASP A 258 -16.61 10.43 4.05
C ASP A 258 -17.59 9.25 4.30
N SER A 259 -17.63 8.26 3.40
CA SER A 259 -18.52 7.11 3.51
C SER A 259 -18.08 6.16 4.62
N GLU A 260 -16.80 5.86 4.71
CA GLU A 260 -16.23 5.00 5.77
C GLU A 260 -16.40 5.63 7.15
N ASN A 261 -16.11 6.93 7.29
CA ASN A 261 -16.34 7.64 8.56
C ASN A 261 -17.80 7.64 8.96
N ALA A 262 -18.73 7.86 8.02
CA ALA A 262 -20.16 7.80 8.31
C ALA A 262 -20.57 6.39 8.78
N TRP A 263 -20.04 5.33 8.14
CA TRP A 263 -20.32 3.94 8.49
C TRP A 263 -19.82 3.59 9.90
N PHE A 264 -18.59 3.98 10.26
CA PHE A 264 -18.01 3.76 11.58
C PHE A 264 -18.67 4.62 12.65
N ALA A 265 -18.92 5.90 12.38
CA ALA A 265 -19.56 6.83 13.31
C ALA A 265 -20.98 6.39 13.69
N ALA A 266 -21.75 5.85 12.74
CA ALA A 266 -23.08 5.28 13.00
C ALA A 266 -23.06 4.12 14.02
N ARG A 267 -21.89 3.51 14.23
CA ARG A 267 -21.64 2.41 15.18
C ARG A 267 -20.86 2.86 16.43
N GLY A 268 -20.64 4.17 16.59
CA GLY A 268 -19.88 4.75 17.71
C GLY A 268 -18.36 4.46 17.65
N MET A 269 -17.85 4.20 16.47
CA MET A 269 -16.44 3.83 16.23
C MET A 269 -15.73 4.87 15.37
N GLN A 270 -14.40 4.83 15.33
CA GLN A 270 -13.55 5.72 14.56
C GLN A 270 -12.40 4.95 13.90
N ILE A 271 -12.03 5.37 12.69
CA ILE A 271 -10.82 4.93 12.01
C ILE A 271 -9.67 5.86 12.43
N LEU A 272 -8.51 5.31 12.71
CA LEU A 272 -7.28 6.07 12.96
C LEU A 272 -6.66 6.46 11.62
N PRO A 273 -6.62 7.76 11.27
CA PRO A 273 -5.92 8.22 10.08
C PRO A 273 -4.41 8.12 10.29
N LEU A 274 -3.70 7.61 9.30
CA LEU A 274 -2.24 7.50 9.30
C LEU A 274 -1.60 8.52 8.34
N PRO A 275 -0.35 8.94 8.61
CA PRO A 275 0.35 9.87 7.74
C PRO A 275 0.54 9.37 6.29
N THR A 276 0.48 8.06 6.07
CA THR A 276 0.57 7.41 4.76
C THR A 276 -0.65 7.65 3.86
N GLY A 277 -1.73 8.19 4.42
CA GLY A 277 -3.04 8.20 3.77
C GLY A 277 -3.87 6.94 4.06
N GLN A 278 -3.29 5.96 4.75
CA GLN A 278 -4.04 4.78 5.18
C GLN A 278 -4.94 5.07 6.39
N GLY A 279 -5.97 4.25 6.55
CA GLY A 279 -6.80 4.19 7.76
C GLY A 279 -6.56 2.89 8.51
N LEU A 280 -6.54 2.93 9.84
CA LEU A 280 -6.37 1.76 10.68
C LEU A 280 -7.54 1.62 11.66
N PHE A 281 -8.08 0.41 11.77
CA PHE A 281 -9.10 0.08 12.75
C PHE A 281 -8.81 -1.28 13.39
N ILE A 282 -9.03 -1.38 14.70
CA ILE A 282 -8.99 -2.65 15.43
C ILE A 282 -10.36 -2.88 16.04
N LYS A 283 -10.98 -4.02 15.72
CA LYS A 283 -12.32 -4.36 16.26
C LYS A 283 -12.25 -4.51 17.78
N PRO A 284 -13.06 -3.77 18.53
CA PRO A 284 -13.10 -3.92 19.98
C PRO A 284 -13.56 -5.33 20.40
N ALA A 285 -13.25 -5.68 21.65
CA ALA A 285 -13.60 -6.98 22.24
C ALA A 285 -15.12 -7.12 22.46
#